data_c3870d1ae71ad528e254bedaec15b113
#
_entry.id   c3870d1ae71ad528e254bedaec15b113
#
_cell.length_a   1.000
_cell.length_b   1.000
_cell.length_c   1.000
_cell.angle_alpha   90.00
_cell.angle_beta   90.00
_cell.angle_gamma   90.00
#
_symmetry.space_group_name_H-M   'P 1'
#
loop_
_entity.id
_entity.type
_entity.pdbx_description
1 polymer ?
#
loop_
_entity_poly.entity_id
_entity_poly.type
_entity_poly.pdbx_seq_one_letter_code
_entity_poly.pdbx_strand_id
1 'polypeptide(L)'
;MTEILVLGPGCPKCLRLEEMCRETVEKLGAEARVVKVTDAEAFIDHGVWLTPALIINGTLKVQGKLPVPATLEQWIRNASPA
;
A
#
# COMPACT_ATOMS: atom_id res chain seq x y z
N MET A 1 -12.81 -8.65 -0.52
CA MET A 1 -12.00 -7.78 0.36
C MET A 1 -10.82 -7.21 -0.39
N THR A 2 -10.56 -5.93 -0.23
CA THR A 2 -9.43 -5.27 -0.88
C THR A 2 -8.13 -5.66 -0.18
N GLU A 3 -7.13 -6.08 -0.94
CA GLU A 3 -5.81 -6.39 -0.40
C GLU A 3 -4.84 -5.28 -0.70
N ILE A 4 -4.23 -4.75 0.33
CA ILE A 4 -3.26 -3.66 0.24
C ILE A 4 -1.93 -4.16 0.76
N LEU A 5 -0.92 -4.21 -0.11
CA LEU A 5 0.43 -4.64 0.27
C LEU A 5 1.34 -3.41 0.34
N VAL A 6 2.00 -3.25 1.48
CA VAL A 6 3.02 -2.23 1.67
C VAL A 6 4.37 -2.93 1.70
N LEU A 7 5.17 -2.74 0.66
CA LEU A 7 6.44 -3.42 0.50
C LEU A 7 7.60 -2.50 0.88
N GLY A 8 8.43 -2.97 1.79
CA GLY A 8 9.61 -2.24 2.20
C GLY A 8 10.30 -2.87 3.40
N PRO A 9 11.60 -2.62 3.58
CA PRO A 9 12.40 -3.26 4.64
C PRO A 9 12.17 -2.67 6.03
N GLY A 10 11.20 -1.76 6.20
CA GLY A 10 10.95 -1.15 7.50
C GLY A 10 11.57 0.23 7.65
N CYS A 11 11.91 0.89 6.55
CA CYS A 11 12.44 2.25 6.58
C CYS A 11 11.37 3.25 7.07
N PRO A 12 11.76 4.47 7.46
CA PRO A 12 10.78 5.45 7.96
C PRO A 12 9.64 5.71 6.97
N LYS A 13 9.94 5.81 5.67
CA LYS A 13 8.90 6.00 4.65
C LYS A 13 8.02 4.78 4.51
N CYS A 14 8.59 3.58 4.68
CA CYS A 14 7.83 2.33 4.62
C CYS A 14 6.81 2.28 5.75
N LEU A 15 7.23 2.63 6.96
CA LEU A 15 6.35 2.68 8.13
C LEU A 15 5.28 3.75 7.96
N ARG A 16 5.65 4.89 7.39
CA ARG A 16 4.71 5.98 7.14
C ARG A 16 3.64 5.58 6.13
N LEU A 17 4.03 4.87 5.07
CA LEU A 17 3.09 4.39 4.06
C LEU A 17 2.09 3.41 4.67
N GLU A 18 2.59 2.49 5.49
CA GLU A 18 1.73 1.53 6.19
C GLU A 18 0.70 2.27 7.06
N GLU A 19 1.16 3.24 7.83
CA GLU A 19 0.31 4.04 8.70
C GLU A 19 -0.75 4.79 7.89
N MET A 20 -0.35 5.40 6.78
CA MET A 20 -1.28 6.11 5.90
C MET A 20 -2.36 5.18 5.36
N CYS A 21 -1.99 3.97 4.95
CA CYS A 21 -2.94 3.00 4.44
C CYS A 21 -3.94 2.58 5.51
N ARG A 22 -3.47 2.29 6.73
CA ARG A 22 -4.35 1.88 7.83
C ARG A 22 -5.30 3.00 8.23
N GLU A 23 -4.80 4.23 8.30
CA GLU A 23 -5.64 5.39 8.62
C GLU A 23 -6.70 5.61 7.55
N THR A 24 -6.34 5.46 6.28
CA THR A 24 -7.26 5.67 5.17
C THR A 24 -8.35 4.59 5.16
N VAL A 25 -7.97 3.34 5.38
CA VAL A 25 -8.94 2.23 5.46
C VAL A 25 -9.94 2.49 6.58
N GLU A 26 -9.46 2.92 7.74
CA GLU A 26 -10.31 3.22 8.88
C GLU A 26 -11.24 4.40 8.59
N LYS A 27 -10.69 5.47 8.02
CA LYS A 27 -11.46 6.67 7.68
C LYS A 27 -12.60 6.37 6.71
N LEU A 28 -12.35 5.53 5.72
CA LEU A 28 -13.34 5.18 4.71
C LEU A 28 -14.29 4.06 5.15
N GLY A 29 -13.99 3.40 6.25
CA GLY A 29 -14.73 2.21 6.65
C GLY A 29 -14.64 1.09 5.61
N ALA A 30 -13.54 1.03 4.88
CA ALA A 30 -13.38 0.07 3.79
C ALA A 30 -13.10 -1.33 4.32
N GLU A 31 -13.63 -2.34 3.62
CA GLU A 31 -13.28 -3.73 3.90
C GLU A 31 -11.97 -4.04 3.18
N ALA A 32 -10.88 -3.77 3.87
CA ALA A 32 -9.56 -3.92 3.28
C ALA A 32 -8.59 -4.48 4.31
N ARG A 33 -7.58 -5.19 3.81
CA ARG A 33 -6.52 -5.75 4.64
C ARG A 33 -5.22 -5.11 4.24
N VAL A 34 -4.53 -4.52 5.20
CA VAL A 34 -3.21 -3.93 4.99
C VAL A 34 -2.16 -4.92 5.47
N VAL A 35 -1.31 -5.36 4.57
CA VAL A 35 -0.26 -6.34 4.85
C VAL A 35 1.10 -5.71 4.60
N LYS A 36 1.98 -5.81 5.60
CA LYS A 36 3.35 -5.33 5.50
C LYS A 36 4.22 -6.45 4.95
N VAL A 37 4.94 -6.18 3.87
CA VAL A 37 5.82 -7.13 3.21
C VAL A 37 7.25 -6.63 3.31
N THR A 38 8.10 -7.36 4.02
CA THR A 38 9.49 -6.95 4.28
C THR A 38 10.51 -7.84 3.58
N ASP A 39 10.07 -8.91 2.93
CA ASP A 39 10.94 -9.88 2.27
C ASP A 39 11.39 -9.37 0.90
N ALA A 40 12.71 -9.29 0.70
CA ALA A 40 13.28 -8.82 -0.55
C ALA A 40 12.88 -9.69 -1.75
N GLU A 41 12.71 -11.00 -1.55
CA GLU A 41 12.29 -11.89 -2.64
C GLU A 41 10.88 -11.54 -3.11
N ALA A 42 10.01 -11.17 -2.17
CA ALA A 42 8.66 -10.76 -2.52
C ALA A 42 8.66 -9.46 -3.33
N PHE A 43 9.61 -8.56 -3.07
CA PHE A 43 9.73 -7.33 -3.85
C PHE A 43 9.99 -7.67 -5.32
N ILE A 44 10.92 -8.59 -5.57
CA ILE A 44 11.25 -9.03 -6.93
C ILE A 44 10.04 -9.69 -7.58
N ASP A 45 9.36 -10.57 -6.85
CA ASP A 45 8.20 -11.29 -7.35
C ASP A 45 7.06 -10.35 -7.78
N HIS A 46 6.95 -9.21 -7.11
CA HIS A 46 5.94 -8.19 -7.43
C HIS A 46 6.43 -7.13 -8.42
N GLY A 47 7.67 -7.26 -8.90
CA GLY A 47 8.23 -6.29 -9.84
C GLY A 47 8.59 -4.96 -9.20
N VAL A 48 8.89 -4.96 -7.91
CA VAL A 48 9.21 -3.74 -7.16
C VAL A 48 10.72 -3.50 -7.17
N TRP A 49 11.12 -2.34 -7.66
CA TRP A 49 12.53 -1.94 -7.75
C TRP A 49 12.91 -0.91 -6.68
N LEU A 50 11.93 -0.13 -6.23
CA LEU A 50 12.15 0.95 -5.27
C LEU A 50 11.17 0.80 -4.12
N THR A 51 11.62 1.03 -2.90
CA THR A 51 10.77 0.97 -1.71
C THR A 51 10.70 2.36 -1.07
N PRO A 52 9.60 2.69 -0.42
CA PRO A 52 8.41 1.88 -0.22
C PRO A 52 7.59 1.71 -1.50
N ALA A 53 6.85 0.62 -1.59
CA ALA A 53 5.97 0.37 -2.72
C ALA A 53 4.58 0.00 -2.23
N LEU A 54 3.57 0.31 -3.03
CA LEU A 54 2.18 0.05 -2.68
C LEU A 54 1.51 -0.74 -3.80
N ILE A 55 0.93 -1.88 -3.43
CA ILE A 55 0.19 -2.73 -4.35
C ILE A 55 -1.23 -2.88 -3.81
N ILE A 56 -2.21 -2.60 -4.65
CA ILE A 56 -3.63 -2.73 -4.28
C ILE A 56 -4.27 -3.72 -5.25
N ASN A 57 -4.79 -4.82 -4.70
CA ASN A 57 -5.42 -5.90 -5.46
C ASN A 57 -4.53 -6.38 -6.62
N GLY A 58 -3.25 -6.54 -6.36
CA GLY A 58 -2.30 -7.03 -7.35
C GLY A 58 -1.76 -5.99 -8.32
N THR A 59 -2.20 -4.75 -8.23
CA THR A 59 -1.73 -3.67 -9.10
C THR A 59 -0.77 -2.76 -8.36
N LEU A 60 0.44 -2.59 -8.90
CA LEU A 60 1.43 -1.67 -8.35
C LEU A 60 0.99 -0.24 -8.60
N LYS A 61 0.81 0.52 -7.53
CA LYS A 61 0.33 1.90 -7.62
C LYS A 61 1.44 2.94 -7.56
N VAL A 62 2.42 2.72 -6.69
CA VAL A 62 3.53 3.65 -6.51
C VAL A 62 4.72 2.92 -5.94
N GLN A 63 5.92 3.35 -6.32
CA GLN A 63 7.14 2.83 -5.71
C GLN A 63 8.17 3.94 -5.59
N GLY A 64 8.98 3.86 -4.54
CA GLY A 64 10.06 4.80 -4.27
C GLY A 64 9.65 6.12 -3.66
N LYS A 65 8.35 6.33 -3.40
CA LYS A 65 7.87 7.58 -2.81
C LYS A 65 6.54 7.36 -2.10
N LEU A 66 6.15 8.33 -1.29
CA LEU A 66 4.85 8.32 -0.64
C LEU A 66 3.81 8.97 -1.55
N PRO A 67 2.60 8.39 -1.65
CA PRO A 67 1.52 9.03 -2.39
C PRO A 67 0.96 10.22 -1.61
N VAL A 68 0.34 11.14 -2.33
CA VAL A 68 -0.43 12.22 -1.69
C VAL A 68 -1.64 11.57 -1.01
N PRO A 69 -2.00 11.99 0.23
CA PRO A 69 -3.12 11.36 0.94
C PRO A 69 -4.43 11.29 0.15
N ALA A 70 -4.76 12.34 -0.59
CA ALA A 70 -5.96 12.36 -1.42
C ALA A 70 -5.92 11.31 -2.52
N THR A 71 -4.75 11.10 -3.13
CA THR A 71 -4.55 10.09 -4.16
C THR A 71 -4.70 8.67 -3.57
N LEU A 72 -4.11 8.45 -2.42
CA LEU A 72 -4.21 7.16 -1.73
C LEU A 72 -5.67 6.84 -1.39
N GLU A 73 -6.40 7.81 -0.88
CA GLU A 73 -7.82 7.67 -0.56
C GLU A 73 -8.62 7.28 -1.80
N GLN A 74 -8.34 7.94 -2.93
CA GLN A 74 -8.99 7.64 -4.20
C GLN A 74 -8.71 6.21 -4.65
N TRP A 75 -7.47 5.76 -4.58
CA TRP A 75 -7.09 4.41 -4.96
C TRP A 75 -7.82 3.35 -4.13
N ILE A 76 -7.86 3.55 -2.82
CA ILE A 76 -8.52 2.60 -1.91
C ILE A 76 -10.03 2.61 -2.12
N ARG A 77 -10.61 3.79 -2.28
CA ARG A 77 -12.04 3.93 -2.53
C ARG A 77 -12.45 3.22 -3.82
N ASN A 78 -11.67 3.40 -4.89
CA ASN A 78 -11.97 2.78 -6.18
C ASN A 78 -11.74 1.27 -6.19
N ALA A 79 -10.85 0.76 -5.36
CA ALA A 79 -10.55 -0.65 -5.27
C ALA A 79 -11.55 -1.41 -4.39
N SER A 80 -12.19 -0.72 -3.46
CA SER A 80 -13.13 -1.35 -2.53
C SER A 80 -14.50 -1.49 -3.19
N PRO A 81 -15.20 -2.61 -2.98
CA PRO A 81 -16.58 -2.75 -3.45
C PRO A 81 -17.45 -1.69 -2.79
N ALA A 82 -18.32 -1.10 -3.58
CA ALA A 82 -19.24 -0.09 -3.08
C ALA A 82 -20.26 -0.69 -2.13
#